data_88873711f98147a6236608ae0b3f8678
#
_entry.id   88873711f98147a6236608ae0b3f8678
#
_cell.length_a   1.000
_cell.length_b   1.000
_cell.length_c   1.000
_cell.angle_alpha   90.00
_cell.angle_beta   90.00
_cell.angle_gamma   90.00
#
_symmetry.space_group_name_H-M   'P 1'
#
loop_
_entity.id
_entity.type
_entity.pdbx_description
1 polymer ?
#
loop_
_entity_poly.entity_id
_entity_poly.type
_entity_poly.pdbx_seq_one_letter_code
_entity_poly.pdbx_strand_id
1 'polypeptide(L)'
;RCDLKWARLQGALAPLAGRTVLDVGSGNGYFSLRMQAAGAKLVLGLEPHIAYFAQFWAIRHFLPGYPVYVLPITLEQLPRPLPKFDTVFSMGVIYHRRSPIDHLLQLKDCLRAGGELVMESIVVDGPAGYSLMPKKKYARMSNGWFVPSTDTLLQWLTRCGFTNLRVVDQCTTTSDEQRV
;
A
#
# COMPACT_ATOMS: atom_id res chain seq x y z
N ARG A 1 -2.81 14.47 5.40
CA ARG A 1 -1.75 13.81 4.61
C ARG A 1 -1.39 14.73 3.46
N CYS A 2 -0.12 14.89 3.18
CA CYS A 2 0.33 15.71 2.06
C CYS A 2 0.37 14.89 0.76
N ASP A 3 0.27 15.58 -0.37
CA ASP A 3 0.28 14.96 -1.70
C ASP A 3 1.68 14.46 -2.14
N LEU A 4 2.71 14.64 -1.32
CA LEU A 4 4.10 14.33 -1.65
C LEU A 4 4.28 12.86 -2.06
N LYS A 5 3.66 11.91 -1.35
CA LYS A 5 3.74 10.49 -1.72
C LYS A 5 3.15 10.22 -3.10
N TRP A 6 2.02 10.84 -3.42
CA TRP A 6 1.41 10.69 -4.73
C TRP A 6 2.26 11.32 -5.84
N ALA A 7 2.78 12.52 -5.61
CA ALA A 7 3.62 13.22 -6.57
C ALA A 7 4.88 12.42 -6.94
N ARG A 8 5.47 11.69 -5.99
CA ARG A 8 6.62 10.79 -6.23
C ARG A 8 6.27 9.59 -7.11
N LEU A 9 5.03 9.08 -6.98
CA LEU A 9 4.59 7.86 -7.64
C LEU A 9 4.01 8.11 -9.04
N GLN A 10 3.23 9.18 -9.22
CA GLN A 10 2.38 9.35 -10.40
C GLN A 10 3.12 9.29 -11.74
N GLY A 11 4.36 9.78 -11.79
CA GLY A 11 5.20 9.75 -13.01
C GLY A 11 5.81 8.38 -13.32
N ALA A 12 5.76 7.45 -12.38
CA ALA A 12 6.35 6.12 -12.50
C ALA A 12 5.30 4.99 -12.57
N LEU A 13 4.03 5.31 -12.29
CA LEU A 13 2.94 4.33 -12.38
C LEU A 13 2.62 4.00 -13.83
N ALA A 14 2.30 2.76 -14.09
CA ALA A 14 1.59 2.43 -15.32
C ALA A 14 0.23 3.15 -15.32
N PRO A 15 -0.27 3.62 -16.49
CA PRO A 15 -1.53 4.36 -16.56
C PRO A 15 -2.67 3.62 -15.87
N LEU A 16 -3.36 4.28 -14.93
CA LEU A 16 -4.47 3.70 -14.19
C LEU A 16 -5.79 3.72 -14.97
N ALA A 17 -5.83 4.40 -16.11
CA ALA A 17 -7.04 4.52 -16.92
C ALA A 17 -7.62 3.14 -17.28
N GLY A 18 -8.90 2.94 -16.91
CA GLY A 18 -9.63 1.69 -17.15
C GLY A 18 -9.26 0.52 -16.24
N ARG A 19 -8.28 0.65 -15.35
CA ARG A 19 -7.83 -0.43 -14.45
C ARG A 19 -8.76 -0.63 -13.26
N THR A 20 -8.82 -1.87 -12.79
CA THR A 20 -9.32 -2.23 -11.47
C THR A 20 -8.16 -2.21 -10.47
N VAL A 21 -8.36 -1.51 -9.37
CA VAL A 21 -7.30 -1.25 -8.38
C VAL A 21 -7.72 -1.75 -7.00
N LEU A 22 -6.81 -2.44 -6.31
CA LEU A 22 -6.92 -2.76 -4.89
C LEU A 22 -5.97 -1.85 -4.10
N ASP A 23 -6.48 -1.18 -3.07
CA ASP A 23 -5.70 -0.30 -2.18
C ASP A 23 -5.69 -0.88 -0.76
N VAL A 24 -4.63 -1.59 -0.40
CA VAL A 24 -4.48 -2.25 0.90
C VAL A 24 -3.92 -1.28 1.93
N GLY A 25 -4.67 -1.06 3.01
CA GLY A 25 -4.37 -0.02 4.00
C GLY A 25 -4.75 1.37 3.50
N SER A 26 -5.93 1.48 2.88
CA SER A 26 -6.39 2.72 2.20
C SER A 26 -6.54 3.92 3.14
N GLY A 27 -6.52 3.72 4.45
CA GLY A 27 -6.74 4.76 5.44
C GLY A 27 -8.08 5.46 5.22
N ASN A 28 -8.08 6.78 5.23
CA ASN A 28 -9.29 7.58 4.96
C ASN A 28 -9.63 7.69 3.45
N GLY A 29 -9.03 6.87 2.60
CA GLY A 29 -9.33 6.79 1.17
C GLY A 29 -8.71 7.90 0.32
N TYR A 30 -7.83 8.74 0.85
CA TYR A 30 -7.21 9.83 0.11
C TYR A 30 -6.52 9.33 -1.17
N PHE A 31 -5.67 8.30 -1.07
CA PHE A 31 -5.00 7.75 -2.24
C PHE A 31 -5.96 6.98 -3.15
N SER A 32 -6.95 6.28 -2.60
CA SER A 32 -7.99 5.62 -3.40
C SER A 32 -8.73 6.61 -4.30
N LEU A 33 -9.05 7.80 -3.79
CA LEU A 33 -9.65 8.88 -4.58
C LEU A 33 -8.68 9.45 -5.64
N ARG A 34 -7.36 9.55 -5.32
CA ARG A 34 -6.34 9.95 -6.30
C ARG A 34 -6.18 8.93 -7.43
N MET A 35 -6.25 7.62 -7.12
CA MET A 35 -6.22 6.54 -8.11
C MET A 35 -7.42 6.63 -9.05
N GLN A 36 -8.61 6.89 -8.52
CA GLN A 36 -9.80 7.07 -9.33
C GLN A 36 -9.70 8.34 -10.20
N ALA A 37 -9.22 9.46 -9.65
CA ALA A 37 -8.99 10.69 -10.41
C ALA A 37 -7.94 10.51 -11.54
N ALA A 38 -7.02 9.55 -11.39
CA ALA A 38 -6.08 9.12 -12.43
C ALA A 38 -6.69 8.15 -13.46
N GLY A 39 -8.01 7.93 -13.42
CA GLY A 39 -8.79 7.20 -14.42
C GLY A 39 -9.04 5.72 -14.09
N ALA A 40 -8.77 5.26 -12.87
CA ALA A 40 -9.11 3.89 -12.50
C ALA A 40 -10.62 3.63 -12.68
N LYS A 41 -10.96 2.49 -13.30
CA LYS A 41 -12.34 2.06 -13.52
C LYS A 41 -13.06 1.76 -12.21
N LEU A 42 -12.33 1.18 -11.27
CA LEU A 42 -12.81 0.79 -9.95
C LEU A 42 -11.64 0.80 -8.97
N VAL A 43 -11.85 1.34 -7.78
CA VAL A 43 -10.90 1.23 -6.66
C VAL A 43 -11.61 0.56 -5.49
N LEU A 44 -11.04 -0.53 -5.00
CA LEU A 44 -11.45 -1.20 -3.77
C LEU A 44 -10.38 -0.98 -2.70
N GLY A 45 -10.70 -0.23 -1.68
CA GLY A 45 -9.84 -0.03 -0.51
C GLY A 45 -10.15 -1.03 0.60
N LEU A 46 -9.12 -1.44 1.33
CA LEU A 46 -9.22 -2.24 2.55
C LEU A 46 -8.66 -1.45 3.71
N GLU A 47 -9.48 -1.20 4.74
CA GLU A 47 -9.07 -0.43 5.90
C GLU A 47 -9.73 -0.98 7.18
N PRO A 48 -9.03 -1.78 7.98
CA PRO A 48 -9.61 -2.38 9.18
C PRO A 48 -9.85 -1.39 10.32
N HIS A 49 -9.25 -0.19 10.27
CA HIS A 49 -9.41 0.80 11.33
C HIS A 49 -10.71 1.59 11.13
N ILE A 50 -11.70 1.34 11.98
CA ILE A 50 -13.06 1.88 11.85
C ILE A 50 -13.12 3.40 11.75
N ALA A 51 -12.26 4.14 12.46
CA ALA A 51 -12.25 5.60 12.37
C ALA A 51 -11.86 6.10 10.96
N TYR A 52 -10.89 5.48 10.31
CA TYR A 52 -10.51 5.83 8.93
C TYR A 52 -11.58 5.42 7.92
N PHE A 53 -12.17 4.25 8.11
CA PHE A 53 -13.32 3.80 7.34
C PHE A 53 -14.48 4.79 7.42
N ALA A 54 -14.85 5.25 8.63
CA ALA A 54 -15.90 6.24 8.83
C ALA A 54 -15.56 7.59 8.17
N GLN A 55 -14.31 8.05 8.28
CA GLN A 55 -13.84 9.26 7.59
C GLN A 55 -13.99 9.15 6.08
N PHE A 56 -13.62 8.01 5.49
CA PHE A 56 -13.81 7.78 4.06
C PHE A 56 -15.28 7.92 3.66
N TRP A 57 -16.18 7.24 4.37
CA TRP A 57 -17.61 7.25 4.01
C TRP A 57 -18.26 8.61 4.22
N ALA A 58 -17.81 9.39 5.21
CA ALA A 58 -18.23 10.78 5.37
C ALA A 58 -17.84 11.65 4.15
N ILE A 59 -16.62 11.50 3.65
CA ILE A 59 -16.16 12.21 2.43
C ILE A 59 -16.90 11.67 1.20
N ARG A 60 -17.04 10.35 1.11
CA ARG A 60 -17.69 9.65 -0.02
C ARG A 60 -19.14 10.10 -0.23
N HIS A 61 -19.82 10.48 0.85
CA HIS A 61 -21.19 11.02 0.79
C HIS A 61 -21.31 12.24 -0.16
N PHE A 62 -20.27 13.06 -0.23
CA PHE A 62 -20.23 14.26 -1.09
C PHE A 62 -19.73 13.97 -2.51
N LEU A 63 -19.40 12.72 -2.84
CA LEU A 63 -18.86 12.31 -4.13
C LEU A 63 -19.75 11.22 -4.77
N PRO A 64 -21.01 11.50 -5.10
CA PRO A 64 -21.89 10.51 -5.72
C PRO A 64 -21.33 10.08 -7.09
N GLY A 65 -21.50 8.80 -7.42
CA GLY A 65 -21.06 8.26 -8.72
C GLY A 65 -19.59 7.87 -8.84
N TYR A 66 -18.72 8.20 -7.88
CA TYR A 66 -17.32 7.79 -7.91
C TYR A 66 -17.20 6.28 -7.61
N PRO A 67 -16.56 5.47 -8.48
CA PRO A 67 -16.41 4.01 -8.29
C PRO A 67 -15.25 3.69 -7.33
N VAL A 68 -15.31 4.24 -6.12
CA VAL A 68 -14.36 3.98 -5.03
C VAL A 68 -15.13 3.45 -3.84
N TYR A 69 -14.71 2.30 -3.32
CA TYR A 69 -15.34 1.64 -2.17
C TYR A 69 -14.25 1.25 -1.18
N VAL A 70 -14.52 1.40 0.10
CA VAL A 70 -13.63 0.94 1.16
C VAL A 70 -14.39 -0.05 2.03
N LEU A 71 -13.76 -1.17 2.35
CA LEU A 71 -14.27 -2.21 3.23
C LEU A 71 -13.51 -2.20 4.56
N PRO A 72 -14.21 -2.37 5.70
CA PRO A 72 -13.59 -2.37 7.03
C PRO A 72 -12.99 -3.74 7.38
N ILE A 73 -12.15 -4.27 6.49
CA ILE A 73 -11.55 -5.60 6.61
C ILE A 73 -10.05 -5.56 6.31
N THR A 74 -9.33 -6.56 6.77
CA THR A 74 -7.94 -6.82 6.40
C THR A 74 -7.84 -7.59 5.09
N LEU A 75 -6.64 -7.67 4.52
CA LEU A 75 -6.38 -8.44 3.30
C LEU A 75 -6.69 -9.95 3.47
N GLU A 76 -6.44 -10.48 4.66
CA GLU A 76 -6.69 -11.89 4.99
C GLU A 76 -8.19 -12.23 5.04
N GLN A 77 -9.03 -11.23 5.32
CA GLN A 77 -10.49 -11.39 5.41
C GLN A 77 -11.21 -11.28 4.07
N LEU A 78 -10.47 -10.95 3.00
CA LEU A 78 -11.06 -10.96 1.66
C LEU A 78 -11.56 -12.36 1.30
N PRO A 79 -12.83 -12.51 0.89
CA PRO A 79 -13.36 -13.81 0.47
C PRO A 79 -12.62 -14.32 -0.78
N ARG A 80 -12.44 -15.63 -0.85
CA ARG A 80 -11.80 -16.29 -2.00
C ARG A 80 -12.79 -17.21 -2.71
N PRO A 81 -12.73 -17.36 -4.04
CA PRO A 81 -11.82 -16.69 -4.98
C PRO A 81 -12.21 -15.24 -5.24
N LEU A 82 -11.21 -14.36 -5.34
CA LEU A 82 -11.40 -12.95 -5.69
C LEU A 82 -11.19 -12.69 -7.17
N PRO A 83 -11.89 -11.72 -7.75
CA PRO A 83 -11.49 -11.13 -9.01
C PRO A 83 -10.06 -10.59 -8.89
N LYS A 84 -9.22 -10.85 -9.89
CA LYS A 84 -7.85 -10.33 -9.92
C LYS A 84 -7.84 -8.86 -10.31
N PHE A 85 -6.95 -8.08 -9.70
CA PHE A 85 -6.79 -6.65 -9.95
C PHE A 85 -5.65 -6.38 -10.94
N ASP A 86 -5.79 -5.31 -11.70
CA ASP A 86 -4.76 -4.82 -12.62
C ASP A 86 -3.57 -4.23 -11.87
N THR A 87 -3.87 -3.49 -10.79
CA THR A 87 -2.88 -2.85 -9.94
C THR A 87 -3.27 -3.05 -8.47
N VAL A 88 -2.29 -3.38 -7.64
CA VAL A 88 -2.45 -3.48 -6.18
C VAL A 88 -1.51 -2.47 -5.53
N PHE A 89 -2.07 -1.62 -4.67
CA PHE A 89 -1.29 -0.70 -3.83
C PHE A 89 -1.19 -1.25 -2.41
N SER A 90 -0.02 -1.12 -1.81
CA SER A 90 0.23 -1.41 -0.39
C SER A 90 1.23 -0.38 0.14
N MET A 91 0.71 0.77 0.57
CA MET A 91 1.52 1.91 1.00
C MET A 91 1.45 2.09 2.51
N GLY A 92 2.60 1.95 3.19
CA GLY A 92 2.68 2.11 4.64
C GLY A 92 2.13 0.91 5.42
N VAL A 93 2.16 -0.29 4.89
CA VAL A 93 1.51 -1.47 5.49
C VAL A 93 2.49 -2.56 5.92
N ILE A 94 3.50 -2.89 5.11
CA ILE A 94 4.32 -4.09 5.30
C ILE A 94 5.04 -4.13 6.65
N TYR A 95 5.52 -3.00 7.13
CA TYR A 95 6.22 -2.94 8.42
C TYR A 95 5.28 -3.12 9.64
N HIS A 96 3.97 -3.07 9.43
CA HIS A 96 2.96 -3.43 10.43
C HIS A 96 2.60 -4.91 10.42
N ARG A 97 3.13 -5.69 9.47
CA ARG A 97 2.80 -7.10 9.32
C ARG A 97 3.71 -7.98 10.15
N ARG A 98 3.13 -8.92 10.91
CA ARG A 98 3.90 -9.94 11.67
C ARG A 98 4.55 -10.95 10.75
N SER A 99 3.95 -11.22 9.60
CA SER A 99 4.50 -12.03 8.53
C SER A 99 4.55 -11.22 7.22
N PRO A 100 5.64 -10.49 6.97
CA PRO A 100 5.77 -9.69 5.75
C PRO A 100 5.79 -10.53 4.49
N ILE A 101 6.32 -11.76 4.54
CA ILE A 101 6.37 -12.66 3.38
C ILE A 101 4.96 -13.14 3.02
N ASP A 102 4.15 -13.56 4.00
CA ASP A 102 2.75 -13.95 3.73
C ASP A 102 1.96 -12.78 3.16
N HIS A 103 2.20 -11.56 3.66
CA HIS A 103 1.58 -10.37 3.11
C HIS A 103 1.92 -10.16 1.63
N LEU A 104 3.20 -10.31 1.25
CA LEU A 104 3.63 -10.21 -0.14
C LEU A 104 2.98 -11.28 -1.03
N LEU A 105 2.90 -12.52 -0.55
CA LEU A 105 2.24 -13.60 -1.27
C LEU A 105 0.74 -13.32 -1.46
N GLN A 106 0.06 -12.81 -0.42
CA GLN A 106 -1.34 -12.42 -0.51
C GLN A 106 -1.58 -11.26 -1.50
N LEU A 107 -0.69 -10.25 -1.52
CA LEU A 107 -0.74 -9.18 -2.52
C LEU A 107 -0.59 -9.73 -3.92
N LYS A 108 0.36 -10.67 -4.13
CA LYS A 108 0.55 -11.33 -5.41
C LYS A 108 -0.68 -12.12 -5.84
N ASP A 109 -1.32 -12.82 -4.90
CA ASP A 109 -2.57 -13.55 -5.16
C ASP A 109 -3.72 -12.65 -5.61
N CYS A 110 -3.69 -11.37 -5.27
CA CYS A 110 -4.69 -10.39 -5.72
C CYS A 110 -4.41 -9.85 -7.13
N LEU A 111 -3.20 -10.02 -7.66
CA LEU A 111 -2.82 -9.53 -8.98
C LEU A 111 -3.20 -10.52 -10.09
N ARG A 112 -3.66 -10.00 -11.22
CA ARG A 112 -3.71 -10.77 -12.46
C ARG A 112 -2.30 -10.99 -13.01
N ALA A 113 -2.16 -11.92 -13.96
CA ALA A 113 -0.91 -12.08 -14.70
C ALA A 113 -0.54 -10.76 -15.41
N GLY A 114 0.70 -10.31 -15.24
CA GLY A 114 1.17 -9.02 -15.76
C GLY A 114 0.65 -7.78 -15.00
N GLY A 115 -0.03 -7.97 -13.88
CA GLY A 115 -0.46 -6.87 -13.00
C GLY A 115 0.71 -6.23 -12.25
N GLU A 116 0.49 -5.03 -11.74
CA GLU A 116 1.51 -4.20 -11.09
C GLU A 116 1.27 -4.09 -9.59
N LEU A 117 2.31 -4.34 -8.77
CA LEU A 117 2.33 -4.00 -7.35
C LEU A 117 3.03 -2.66 -7.15
N VAL A 118 2.36 -1.74 -6.50
CA VAL A 118 2.92 -0.46 -6.04
C VAL A 118 3.03 -0.50 -4.53
N MET A 119 4.28 -0.46 -4.04
CA MET A 119 4.55 -0.57 -2.61
C MET A 119 5.31 0.64 -2.08
N GLU A 120 4.94 1.08 -0.88
CA GLU A 120 5.73 2.04 -0.12
C GLU A 120 5.95 1.49 1.29
N SER A 121 7.17 1.65 1.78
CA SER A 121 7.56 1.18 3.12
C SER A 121 8.58 2.11 3.75
N ILE A 122 8.57 2.15 5.07
CA ILE A 122 9.73 2.61 5.82
C ILE A 122 10.83 1.57 5.63
N VAL A 123 12.05 2.04 5.40
CA VAL A 123 13.26 1.23 5.31
C VAL A 123 14.32 1.77 6.27
N VAL A 124 15.31 0.96 6.59
CA VAL A 124 16.49 1.35 7.37
C VAL A 124 17.76 1.11 6.56
N ASP A 125 18.81 1.84 6.88
CA ASP A 125 20.12 1.58 6.30
C ASP A 125 20.64 0.22 6.80
N GLY A 126 21.16 -0.57 5.88
CA GLY A 126 21.71 -1.88 6.18
C GLY A 126 21.96 -2.72 4.93
N PRO A 127 22.77 -3.79 5.06
CA PRO A 127 23.03 -4.70 3.95
C PRO A 127 21.80 -5.51 3.56
N ALA A 128 21.87 -6.19 2.43
CA ALA A 128 20.92 -7.21 2.03
C ALA A 128 20.80 -8.31 3.11
N GLY A 129 19.58 -8.71 3.44
CA GLY A 129 19.26 -9.65 4.52
C GLY A 129 19.02 -8.97 5.88
N TYR A 130 19.32 -7.69 6.03
CA TYR A 130 19.07 -6.97 7.28
C TYR A 130 17.62 -6.46 7.36
N SER A 131 16.99 -6.71 8.50
CA SER A 131 15.70 -6.13 8.86
C SER A 131 15.68 -5.82 10.36
N LEU A 132 15.41 -4.56 10.69
CA LEU A 132 15.27 -4.13 12.08
C LEU A 132 13.95 -4.65 12.66
N MET A 133 14.01 -5.37 13.77
CA MET A 133 12.87 -5.69 14.62
C MET A 133 12.92 -4.81 15.87
N PRO A 134 12.04 -3.79 16.00
CA PRO A 134 12.09 -2.89 17.16
C PRO A 134 11.74 -3.62 18.46
N LYS A 135 12.48 -3.36 19.53
CA LYS A 135 12.23 -3.98 20.85
C LYS A 135 10.83 -3.62 21.42
N LYS A 136 10.36 -2.40 21.20
CA LYS A 136 9.05 -1.90 21.69
C LYS A 136 8.35 -0.99 20.67
N LYS A 137 9.00 0.08 20.23
CA LYS A 137 8.44 1.10 19.33
C LYS A 137 9.48 1.52 18.31
N TYR A 138 9.03 1.85 17.11
CA TYR A 138 9.80 2.54 16.07
C TYR A 138 9.09 3.84 15.71
N ALA A 139 9.77 4.97 15.77
CA ALA A 139 9.19 6.29 15.48
C ALA A 139 7.79 6.50 16.13
N ARG A 140 7.66 6.18 17.42
CA ARG A 140 6.43 6.19 18.23
C ARG A 140 5.37 5.14 17.86
N MET A 141 5.53 4.38 16.79
CA MET A 141 4.64 3.28 16.41
C MET A 141 4.91 2.04 17.26
N SER A 142 3.91 1.53 17.94
CA SER A 142 3.98 0.31 18.75
C SER A 142 3.71 -0.97 17.95
N ASN A 143 3.24 -0.83 16.71
CA ASN A 143 2.84 -1.91 15.82
C ASN A 143 3.78 -2.11 14.62
N GLY A 144 5.00 -1.57 14.68
CA GLY A 144 6.07 -1.87 13.73
C GLY A 144 6.73 -3.21 14.10
N TRP A 145 6.78 -4.15 13.16
CA TRP A 145 7.37 -5.48 13.37
C TRP A 145 8.69 -5.65 12.66
N PHE A 146 8.74 -5.40 11.37
CA PHE A 146 9.94 -5.57 10.55
C PHE A 146 10.14 -4.35 9.67
N VAL A 147 11.28 -3.68 9.84
CA VAL A 147 11.69 -2.56 9.00
C VAL A 147 12.91 -3.02 8.21
N PRO A 148 12.74 -3.45 6.95
CA PRO A 148 13.84 -4.00 6.15
C PRO A 148 14.78 -2.91 5.63
N SER A 149 16.00 -3.28 5.24
CA SER A 149 16.76 -2.47 4.30
C SER A 149 16.11 -2.51 2.91
N THR A 150 16.41 -1.54 2.06
CA THR A 150 15.89 -1.51 0.68
C THR A 150 16.20 -2.81 -0.06
N ASP A 151 17.44 -3.27 0.00
CA ASP A 151 17.87 -4.51 -0.65
C ASP A 151 17.15 -5.75 -0.08
N THR A 152 16.90 -5.76 1.23
CA THR A 152 16.14 -6.86 1.86
C THR A 152 14.69 -6.87 1.36
N LEU A 153 14.05 -5.71 1.22
CA LEU A 153 12.69 -5.63 0.67
C LEU A 153 12.64 -6.13 -0.78
N LEU A 154 13.62 -5.76 -1.60
CA LEU A 154 13.74 -6.26 -2.97
C LEU A 154 13.96 -7.78 -3.01
N GLN A 155 14.79 -8.33 -2.12
CA GLN A 155 14.96 -9.79 -1.98
C GLN A 155 13.65 -10.49 -1.59
N TRP A 156 12.88 -9.95 -0.65
CA TRP A 156 11.58 -10.51 -0.27
C TRP A 156 10.62 -10.55 -1.46
N LEU A 157 10.52 -9.44 -2.21
CA LEU A 157 9.70 -9.36 -3.41
C LEU A 157 10.12 -10.38 -4.46
N THR A 158 11.43 -10.49 -4.74
CA THR A 158 11.96 -11.47 -5.69
C THR A 158 11.62 -12.90 -5.27
N ARG A 159 11.82 -13.25 -4.00
CA ARG A 159 11.50 -14.58 -3.47
C ARG A 159 10.01 -14.89 -3.50
N CYS A 160 9.15 -13.89 -3.36
CA CYS A 160 7.71 -14.03 -3.56
C CYS A 160 7.31 -14.11 -5.04
N GLY A 161 8.29 -14.01 -5.97
CA GLY A 161 8.08 -14.17 -7.40
C GLY A 161 7.54 -12.93 -8.09
N PHE A 162 7.81 -11.75 -7.56
CA PHE A 162 7.68 -10.49 -8.30
C PHE A 162 8.89 -10.30 -9.22
N THR A 163 8.68 -9.72 -10.38
CA THR A 163 9.69 -9.47 -11.41
C THR A 163 9.70 -7.99 -11.78
N ASN A 164 10.72 -7.54 -12.51
CA ASN A 164 10.84 -6.16 -12.98
C ASN A 164 10.78 -5.13 -11.84
N LEU A 165 11.44 -5.44 -10.71
CA LEU A 165 11.48 -4.58 -9.54
C LEU A 165 12.25 -3.29 -9.84
N ARG A 166 11.73 -2.17 -9.37
CA ARG A 166 12.41 -0.88 -9.44
C ARG A 166 12.11 -0.05 -8.19
N VAL A 167 13.13 0.59 -7.66
CA VAL A 167 12.99 1.64 -6.65
C VAL A 167 12.71 2.94 -7.40
N VAL A 168 11.56 3.54 -7.16
CA VAL A 168 11.11 4.76 -7.83
C VAL A 168 11.64 6.00 -7.13
N ASP A 169 11.60 5.97 -5.80
CA ASP A 169 12.06 7.07 -4.94
C ASP A 169 12.50 6.52 -3.58
N GLN A 170 13.48 7.15 -3.00
CA GLN A 170 13.91 6.91 -1.62
C GLN A 170 14.31 8.23 -1.00
N CYS A 171 13.73 8.58 0.13
CA CYS A 171 14.00 9.82 0.84
C CYS A 171 14.09 9.59 2.34
N THR A 172 14.79 10.48 3.03
CA THR A 172 14.77 10.54 4.49
C THR A 172 13.48 11.22 4.93
N THR A 173 12.72 10.56 5.80
CA THR A 173 11.49 11.13 6.35
C THR A 173 11.81 12.35 7.21
N THR A 174 11.19 13.47 6.90
CA THR A 174 11.33 14.73 7.65
C THR A 174 10.10 15.00 8.50
N SER A 175 10.22 15.94 9.45
CA SER A 175 9.09 16.42 10.27
C SER A 175 7.97 17.04 9.43
N ASP A 176 8.29 17.57 8.24
CA ASP A 176 7.31 18.19 7.34
C ASP A 176 6.40 17.18 6.68
N GLU A 177 6.88 15.97 6.43
CA GLU A 177 6.08 14.86 5.90
C GLU A 177 5.20 14.18 6.97
N GLN A 178 5.60 14.28 8.23
CA GLN A 178 4.91 13.64 9.36
C GLN A 178 4.01 14.60 10.15
N ARG A 179 3.75 15.79 9.65
CA ARG A 179 2.76 16.67 10.28
C ARG A 179 1.39 16.01 10.21
N VAL A 180 1.03 15.44 11.35
CA VAL A 180 -0.30 14.91 11.66
C VAL A 180 -1.07 16.00 12.39
#